data_d659ceb3c8deabba505c7ac436916b04
#
_entry.id   d659ceb3c8deabba505c7ac436916b04
#
_cell.length_a   1.000
_cell.length_b   1.000
_cell.length_c   1.000
_cell.angle_alpha   90.00
_cell.angle_beta   90.00
_cell.angle_gamma   90.00
#
_symmetry.space_group_name_H-M   'P 1'
#
loop_
_entity.id
_entity.type
_entity.pdbx_description
1 polymer ?
#
loop_
_entity_poly.entity_id
_entity_poly.type
_entity_poly.pdbx_seq_one_letter_code
_entity_poly.pdbx_strand_id
1 'polypeptide(L)'
;MIIKGVLREELRNSRRMLGRYEKALAKLPRGSLVKRNIKGHEYYYLIFRENGKVRSVYQGKSVPQRDILKYRKAKERRAQYRKSLSQLKKQIRFLERALRGKEDV
;
A
#
# COMPACT_ATOMS: atom_id res chain seq x y z
N MET A 1 17.06 19.90 27.45
CA MET A 1 16.84 18.48 27.28
C MET A 1 16.91 18.07 25.83
N ILE A 2 17.27 16.84 25.62
CA ILE A 2 17.48 16.28 24.28
C ILE A 2 16.22 15.67 23.68
N ILE A 3 15.12 15.68 24.40
CA ILE A 3 13.88 15.03 23.95
C ILE A 3 13.41 15.57 22.61
N LYS A 4 13.41 16.89 22.42
CA LYS A 4 12.99 17.48 21.13
C LYS A 4 13.89 17.07 19.97
N GLY A 5 15.19 16.96 20.21
CA GLY A 5 16.13 16.48 19.20
C GLY A 5 15.84 15.04 18.78
N VAL A 6 15.57 14.18 19.76
CA VAL A 6 15.18 12.78 19.50
C VAL A 6 13.86 12.73 18.71
N LEU A 7 12.88 13.51 19.10
CA LEU A 7 11.58 13.56 18.42
C LEU A 7 11.71 14.05 16.96
N ARG A 8 12.56 15.05 16.72
CA ARG A 8 12.81 15.53 15.36
C ARG A 8 13.47 14.47 14.50
N GLU A 9 14.42 13.73 15.08
CA GLU A 9 15.07 12.66 14.36
C GLU A 9 14.08 11.54 14.03
N GLU A 10 13.24 11.14 14.98
CA GLU A 10 12.20 10.16 14.76
C GLU A 10 11.22 10.63 13.68
N LEU A 11 10.86 11.89 13.69
CA LEU A 11 9.96 12.46 12.68
C LEU A 11 10.58 12.36 11.28
N ARG A 12 11.87 12.73 11.15
CA ARG A 12 12.57 12.59 9.87
C ARG A 12 12.62 11.16 9.39
N ASN A 13 12.92 10.24 10.30
CA ASN A 13 12.97 8.82 9.98
C ASN A 13 11.61 8.28 9.55
N SER A 14 10.57 8.66 10.27
CA SER A 14 9.20 8.24 9.95
C SER A 14 8.74 8.76 8.58
N ARG A 15 9.06 10.02 8.26
CA ARG A 15 8.76 10.60 6.95
C ARG A 15 9.53 9.91 5.83
N ARG A 16 10.78 9.54 6.08
CA ARG A 16 11.60 8.80 5.12
C ARG A 16 11.00 7.42 4.85
N MET A 17 10.59 6.73 5.90
CA MET A 17 9.94 5.42 5.78
C MET A 17 8.62 5.53 5.03
N LEU A 18 7.83 6.56 5.32
CA LEU A 18 6.56 6.82 4.61
C LEU A 18 6.81 6.91 3.11
N GLY A 19 7.79 7.70 2.69
CA GLY A 19 8.15 7.85 1.28
C GLY A 19 8.59 6.53 0.65
N ARG A 20 9.35 5.71 1.38
CA ARG A 20 9.78 4.39 0.88
C ARG A 20 8.60 3.45 0.66
N TYR A 21 7.67 3.41 1.62
CA TYR A 21 6.49 2.56 1.48
C TYR A 21 5.57 3.04 0.37
N GLU A 22 5.41 4.35 0.20
CA GLU A 22 4.62 4.90 -0.89
C GLU A 22 5.21 4.53 -2.26
N LYS A 23 6.52 4.61 -2.41
CA LYS A 23 7.21 4.21 -3.64
C LYS A 23 7.08 2.71 -3.89
N ALA A 24 7.26 1.91 -2.85
CA ALA A 24 7.13 0.45 -2.96
C ALA A 24 5.70 0.06 -3.37
N LEU A 25 4.70 0.71 -2.78
CA LEU A 25 3.30 0.48 -3.12
C LEU A 25 3.01 0.83 -4.58
N ALA A 26 3.57 1.94 -5.07
CA ALA A 26 3.37 2.38 -6.46
C ALA A 26 4.00 1.43 -7.48
N LYS A 27 5.04 0.68 -7.09
CA LYS A 27 5.72 -0.29 -7.96
C LYS A 27 5.01 -1.63 -8.06
N LEU A 28 4.06 -1.90 -7.18
CA LEU A 28 3.34 -3.18 -7.23
C LEU A 28 2.48 -3.27 -8.50
N PRO A 29 2.30 -4.48 -9.04
CA PRO A 29 1.40 -4.68 -10.17
C PRO A 29 0.00 -4.17 -9.83
N ARG A 30 -0.61 -3.44 -10.75
CA ARG A 30 -1.93 -2.87 -10.56
C ARG A 30 -3.00 -3.91 -10.75
N GLY A 31 -4.00 -3.87 -9.89
CA GLY A 31 -5.19 -4.66 -10.03
C GLY A 31 -5.17 -6.00 -9.33
N SER A 32 -6.26 -6.70 -9.48
CA SER A 32 -6.47 -8.02 -8.90
C SER A 32 -6.91 -8.98 -9.99
N LEU A 33 -6.31 -10.16 -10.01
CA LEU A 33 -6.71 -11.21 -10.92
C LEU A 33 -7.85 -12.00 -10.27
N VAL A 34 -9.00 -12.01 -10.93
CA VAL A 34 -10.23 -12.63 -10.39
C VAL A 34 -10.70 -13.73 -11.32
N LYS A 35 -11.09 -14.85 -10.73
CA LYS A 35 -11.68 -15.96 -11.46
C LYS A 35 -13.20 -15.84 -11.35
N ARG A 36 -13.89 -15.83 -12.48
CA ARG A 36 -15.35 -15.79 -12.52
C ARG A 36 -15.91 -17.00 -13.24
N ASN A 37 -16.98 -17.55 -12.67
CA ASN A 37 -17.71 -18.65 -13.28
C ASN A 37 -18.88 -18.07 -14.06
N ILE A 38 -18.92 -18.34 -15.37
CA ILE A 38 -19.99 -17.90 -16.26
C ILE A 38 -20.52 -19.14 -16.96
N LYS A 39 -21.74 -19.51 -16.66
CA LYS A 39 -22.43 -20.67 -17.25
C LYS A 39 -21.60 -21.98 -17.15
N GLY A 40 -21.00 -22.20 -15.98
CA GLY A 40 -20.21 -23.40 -15.73
C GLY A 40 -18.76 -23.35 -16.20
N HIS A 41 -18.37 -22.27 -16.85
CA HIS A 41 -16.98 -22.08 -17.32
C HIS A 41 -16.29 -21.01 -16.50
N GLU A 42 -15.01 -21.24 -16.19
CA GLU A 42 -14.21 -20.30 -15.41
C GLU A 42 -13.37 -19.44 -16.35
N TYR A 43 -13.38 -18.15 -16.07
CA TYR A 43 -12.63 -17.15 -16.83
C TYR A 43 -11.90 -16.22 -15.90
N TYR A 44 -10.71 -15.81 -16.30
CA TYR A 44 -9.91 -14.84 -15.52
C TYR A 44 -10.09 -13.43 -16.05
N TYR A 45 -10.25 -12.50 -15.12
CA TYR A 45 -10.36 -11.07 -15.39
C TYR A 45 -9.39 -10.31 -14.52
N LEU A 46 -8.73 -9.32 -15.10
CA LEU A 46 -7.92 -8.38 -14.32
C LEU A 46 -8.79 -7.16 -14.02
N ILE A 47 -8.98 -6.87 -12.75
CA ILE A 47 -9.80 -5.76 -12.28
C ILE A 47 -8.88 -4.71 -11.68
N PHE A 48 -9.01 -3.47 -12.16
CA PHE A 48 -8.19 -2.36 -11.68
C PHE A 48 -8.96 -1.04 -11.77
N ARG A 49 -8.44 -0.02 -11.09
CA ARG A 49 -9.00 1.33 -11.17
C ARG A 49 -8.21 2.17 -12.15
N GLU A 50 -8.94 2.90 -12.96
CA GLU A 50 -8.37 3.85 -13.92
C GLU A 50 -9.26 5.08 -13.95
N ASN A 51 -8.69 6.25 -13.64
CA ASN A 51 -9.43 7.52 -13.62
C ASN A 51 -10.68 7.47 -12.74
N GLY A 52 -10.57 6.83 -11.57
CA GLY A 52 -11.67 6.70 -10.63
C GLY A 52 -12.72 5.67 -10.99
N LYS A 53 -12.57 4.97 -12.09
CA LYS A 53 -13.50 3.93 -12.54
C LYS A 53 -12.89 2.56 -12.44
N VAL A 54 -13.72 1.58 -12.11
CA VAL A 54 -13.31 0.18 -12.07
C VAL A 54 -13.39 -0.38 -13.49
N ARG A 55 -12.28 -0.95 -13.94
CA ARG A 55 -12.20 -1.63 -15.24
C ARG A 55 -11.97 -3.11 -15.04
N SER A 56 -12.52 -3.89 -15.93
CA SER A 56 -12.41 -5.34 -15.94
C SER A 56 -11.94 -5.78 -17.32
N VAL A 57 -10.77 -6.41 -17.39
CA VAL A 57 -10.17 -6.83 -18.66
C VAL A 57 -10.05 -8.35 -18.68
N TYR A 58 -10.61 -8.96 -19.69
CA TYR A 58 -10.58 -10.39 -19.87
C TYR A 58 -9.16 -10.88 -20.13
N GLN A 59 -8.73 -11.90 -19.39
CA GLN A 59 -7.39 -12.48 -19.49
C GLN A 59 -7.36 -13.86 -20.14
N GLY A 60 -8.48 -14.56 -20.19
CA GLY A 60 -8.57 -15.89 -20.81
C GLY A 60 -9.12 -16.95 -19.87
N LYS A 61 -9.23 -18.15 -20.42
CA LYS A 61 -9.69 -19.33 -19.67
C LYS A 61 -8.60 -19.85 -18.74
N SER A 62 -7.35 -19.68 -19.13
CA SER A 62 -6.22 -20.07 -18.31
C SER A 62 -5.17 -18.98 -18.31
N VAL A 63 -4.51 -18.82 -17.18
CA VAL A 63 -3.49 -17.82 -16.97
C VAL A 63 -2.28 -18.54 -16.36
N PRO A 64 -1.04 -18.19 -16.78
CA PRO A 64 0.15 -18.81 -16.21
C PRO A 64 0.15 -18.73 -14.69
N GLN A 65 0.59 -19.80 -14.03
CA GLN A 65 0.66 -19.87 -12.57
C GLN A 65 1.49 -18.74 -11.99
N ARG A 66 2.57 -18.34 -12.67
CA ARG A 66 3.41 -17.21 -12.23
C ARG A 66 2.62 -15.91 -12.14
N ASP A 67 1.66 -15.67 -13.03
CA ASP A 67 0.84 -14.48 -13.01
C ASP A 67 -0.16 -14.51 -11.88
N ILE A 68 -0.75 -15.67 -11.61
CA ILE A 68 -1.64 -15.86 -10.45
C ILE A 68 -0.89 -15.55 -9.17
N LEU A 69 0.31 -16.07 -9.02
CA LEU A 69 1.16 -15.84 -7.85
C LEU A 69 1.59 -14.36 -7.75
N LYS A 70 1.93 -13.76 -8.87
CA LYS A 70 2.34 -12.36 -8.95
C LYS A 70 1.26 -11.44 -8.39
N TYR A 71 0.03 -11.59 -8.85
CA TYR A 71 -1.08 -10.74 -8.39
C TYR A 71 -1.51 -11.06 -6.96
N ARG A 72 -1.41 -12.31 -6.54
CA ARG A 72 -1.68 -12.71 -5.15
C ARG A 72 -0.67 -12.05 -4.20
N LYS A 73 0.61 -12.14 -4.51
CA LYS A 73 1.67 -11.52 -3.71
C LYS A 73 1.53 -10.00 -3.69
N ALA A 74 1.18 -9.41 -4.84
CA ALA A 74 0.97 -7.97 -4.91
C ALA A 74 -0.17 -7.53 -3.99
N LYS A 75 -1.25 -8.30 -3.96
CA LYS A 75 -2.40 -8.02 -3.08
C LYS A 75 -2.00 -8.07 -1.61
N GLU A 76 -1.25 -9.10 -1.22
CA GLU A 76 -0.78 -9.25 0.16
C GLU A 76 0.16 -8.10 0.55
N ARG A 77 1.11 -7.78 -0.30
CA ARG A 77 2.06 -6.68 -0.06
C ARG A 77 1.35 -5.33 0.01
N ARG A 78 0.35 -5.13 -0.85
CA ARG A 78 -0.44 -3.90 -0.84
C ARG A 78 -1.14 -3.71 0.50
N ALA A 79 -1.73 -4.78 1.02
CA ALA A 79 -2.38 -4.74 2.34
C ALA A 79 -1.38 -4.43 3.44
N GLN A 80 -0.20 -5.05 3.42
CA GLN A 80 0.87 -4.81 4.39
C GLN A 80 1.37 -3.37 4.33
N TYR A 81 1.64 -2.86 3.13
CA TYR A 81 2.13 -1.49 2.97
C TYR A 81 1.10 -0.46 3.41
N ARG A 82 -0.17 -0.68 3.08
CA ARG A 82 -1.24 0.21 3.52
C ARG A 82 -1.37 0.26 5.03
N LYS A 83 -1.22 -0.89 5.69
CA LYS A 83 -1.22 -0.96 7.15
C LYS A 83 -0.04 -0.19 7.74
N SER A 84 1.15 -0.42 7.19
CA SER A 84 2.36 0.29 7.64
C SER A 84 2.25 1.79 7.41
N LEU A 85 1.72 2.21 6.27
CA LEU A 85 1.49 3.63 5.96
C LEU A 85 0.52 4.27 6.96
N SER A 86 -0.56 3.57 7.28
CA SER A 86 -1.53 4.06 8.26
C SER A 86 -0.89 4.26 9.63
N GLN A 87 -0.09 3.31 10.07
CA GLN A 87 0.63 3.39 11.35
C GLN A 87 1.64 4.52 11.35
N LEU A 88 2.41 4.67 10.27
CA LEU A 88 3.39 5.75 10.14
C LEU A 88 2.73 7.12 10.13
N LYS A 89 1.61 7.27 9.46
CA LYS A 89 0.87 8.54 9.45
C LYS A 89 0.40 8.92 10.85
N LYS A 90 -0.06 7.96 11.64
CA LYS A 90 -0.44 8.19 13.03
C LYS A 90 0.76 8.61 13.88
N GLN A 91 1.88 7.93 13.71
CA GLN A 91 3.12 8.23 14.41
C GLN A 91 3.63 9.62 14.06
N ILE A 92 3.61 9.97 12.78
CA ILE A 92 4.03 11.31 12.31
C ILE A 92 3.17 12.39 12.94
N ARG A 93 1.84 12.21 12.95
CA ARG A 93 0.94 13.18 13.58
C ARG A 93 1.21 13.32 15.08
N PHE A 94 1.48 12.23 15.75
CA PHE A 94 1.85 12.26 17.16
C PHE A 94 3.14 13.05 17.39
N LEU A 95 4.17 12.77 16.59
CA LEU A 95 5.46 13.45 16.69
C LEU A 95 5.36 14.94 16.37
N GLU A 96 4.57 15.29 15.36
CA GLU A 96 4.34 16.69 15.01
C GLU A 96 3.65 17.44 16.16
N ARG A 97 2.66 16.83 16.78
CA ARG A 97 1.99 17.44 17.93
C ARG A 97 2.91 17.59 19.12
N ALA A 98 3.71 16.56 19.38
CA ALA A 98 4.69 16.61 20.49
C ALA A 98 5.72 17.72 20.28
N LEU A 99 6.17 17.94 19.05
CA LEU A 99 7.12 18.98 18.72
C LEU A 99 6.51 20.38 18.73
N ARG A 100 5.21 20.51 18.52
CA ARG A 100 4.49 21.79 18.63
C ARG A 100 4.14 22.14 20.06
N GLY A 101 4.38 21.23 20.99
CA GLY A 101 4.15 21.49 22.39
C GLY A 101 4.95 22.71 22.85
N LYS A 102 4.39 23.45 23.81
CA LYS A 102 5.05 24.67 24.35
C LYS A 102 6.24 24.33 25.21
N GLU A 103 6.25 23.12 25.75
CA GLU A 103 7.29 22.71 26.67
C GLU A 103 8.57 22.41 25.91
N ASP A 104 9.55 23.22 26.19
CA ASP A 104 10.88 23.01 25.66
C ASP A 104 11.69 22.22 26.68
N VAL A 105 11.45 20.99 26.68
CA VAL A 105 12.10 20.06 27.64
C VAL A 105 13.32 19.44 27.07
#